data_0db59688957a7dc5af525174b5bc00db
#
_entry.id   0db59688957a7dc5af525174b5bc00db
#
_cell.length_a   1.000
_cell.length_b   1.000
_cell.length_c   1.000
_cell.angle_alpha   90.00
_cell.angle_beta   90.00
_cell.angle_gamma   90.00
#
_symmetry.space_group_name_H-M   'P 1'
#
loop_
_entity.id
_entity.type
_entity.pdbx_description
1 polymer ?
#
loop_
_entity_poly.entity_id
_entity_poly.type
_entity_poly.pdbx_seq_one_letter_code
_entity_poly.pdbx_strand_id
1 'polypeptide(L)'
;TDIKLGQGVAELGGLFVIGTERHESRRIDRQLRGRCARQGDPGMSKFFVSLEDDLMRLFANAGPISRILEKSMTEGEELEHPALNWSIENAQKKVEQQNFSIRKRLLQFDDVLNTQREVIYGLRNDAIHTEQPREIVFEMIEEELEERINMLHAEKSGDSDAMDRFLGWLNAYFPIALKAEEIEALEAQAQQDRILGKINDAYDQREEFEDKEALIGLERYLVIRSLDRRWQDHLTEMEELRRSVNLRSYGQKDPLNEYKSEAYVYFQELMTNVRTEICNSVFRSATSAEAFNNMLARMSKVAQVAGPGTEAGQSVSAFGAAAAAARPAAAQKEVELPKVEPIRRELPKIGRNDTVIIRKGPEQKTLKFKKAEAMIQNEGWELVQK
;
A
#
# COMPACT_ATOMS: atom_id res chain seq x y z
N THR A 1 18.37 -20.38 -27.58
CA THR A 1 17.28 -20.01 -28.52
C THR A 1 17.73 -19.86 -29.97
N ASP A 2 19.02 -19.81 -30.23
CA ASP A 2 19.57 -19.84 -31.59
C ASP A 2 19.70 -21.26 -32.08
N ILE A 3 19.06 -21.56 -33.21
CA ILE A 3 19.19 -22.84 -33.89
C ILE A 3 20.39 -22.73 -34.80
N LYS A 4 21.47 -23.47 -34.50
CA LYS A 4 22.62 -23.58 -35.37
C LYS A 4 22.34 -24.61 -36.46
N LEU A 5 22.50 -24.19 -37.72
CA LEU A 5 22.34 -25.11 -38.82
C LEU A 5 23.49 -26.15 -38.84
N GLY A 6 23.16 -27.39 -39.15
CA GLY A 6 24.16 -28.43 -39.40
C GLY A 6 24.93 -28.14 -40.69
N GLN A 7 26.05 -28.85 -40.91
CA GLN A 7 26.88 -28.69 -42.08
C GLN A 7 26.09 -29.03 -43.37
N GLY A 8 26.11 -28.17 -44.35
CA GLY A 8 25.40 -28.32 -45.63
C GLY A 8 23.90 -28.00 -45.62
N VAL A 9 23.29 -27.73 -44.45
CA VAL A 9 21.86 -27.44 -44.35
C VAL A 9 21.54 -26.08 -45.00
N ALA A 10 22.41 -25.07 -44.86
CA ALA A 10 22.22 -23.78 -45.49
C ALA A 10 22.18 -23.86 -47.03
N GLU A 11 22.99 -24.74 -47.62
CA GLU A 11 23.05 -24.97 -49.07
C GLU A 11 21.78 -25.65 -49.62
N LEU A 12 21.09 -26.43 -48.74
CA LEU A 12 19.80 -27.07 -49.04
C LEU A 12 18.60 -26.14 -48.84
N GLY A 13 18.82 -24.89 -48.49
CA GLY A 13 17.74 -23.90 -48.26
C GLY A 13 17.46 -23.58 -46.81
N GLY A 14 18.23 -24.13 -45.86
CA GLY A 14 18.15 -23.82 -44.44
C GLY A 14 17.03 -24.52 -43.68
N LEU A 15 16.57 -23.90 -42.62
CA LEU A 15 15.54 -24.45 -41.74
C LEU A 15 14.14 -24.17 -42.30
N PHE A 16 13.28 -25.20 -42.35
CA PHE A 16 11.88 -25.05 -42.69
C PHE A 16 11.03 -25.14 -41.41
N VAL A 17 10.34 -24.03 -41.07
CA VAL A 17 9.44 -23.95 -39.91
C VAL A 17 8.02 -24.16 -40.36
N ILE A 18 7.36 -25.20 -39.84
CA ILE A 18 5.95 -25.52 -40.08
C ILE A 18 5.16 -25.10 -38.83
N GLY A 19 4.21 -24.19 -38.96
CA GLY A 19 3.21 -23.88 -37.96
C GLY A 19 1.92 -24.65 -38.26
N THR A 20 1.43 -25.43 -37.31
CA THR A 20 0.19 -26.21 -37.42
C THR A 20 -1.04 -25.44 -36.98
N GLU A 21 -0.86 -24.27 -36.39
CA GLU A 21 -1.90 -23.32 -35.97
C GLU A 21 -1.34 -21.90 -35.92
N ARG A 22 -2.22 -20.91 -35.77
CA ARG A 22 -1.84 -19.50 -35.54
C ARG A 22 -1.98 -19.17 -34.06
N HIS A 23 -0.98 -18.48 -33.55
CA HIS A 23 -1.05 -17.98 -32.17
C HIS A 23 -2.02 -16.79 -32.07
N GLU A 24 -2.47 -16.52 -30.85
CA GLU A 24 -3.33 -15.37 -30.54
C GLU A 24 -2.68 -14.02 -30.86
N SER A 25 -1.35 -13.94 -30.84
CA SER A 25 -0.59 -12.73 -31.08
C SER A 25 0.28 -12.84 -32.32
N ARG A 26 0.15 -11.88 -33.25
CA ARG A 26 1.01 -11.76 -34.45
C ARG A 26 2.49 -11.71 -34.12
N ARG A 27 2.85 -11.17 -32.96
CA ARG A 27 4.24 -11.10 -32.47
C ARG A 27 4.83 -12.49 -32.28
N ILE A 28 4.08 -13.41 -31.72
CA ILE A 28 4.52 -14.80 -31.49
C ILE A 28 4.71 -15.53 -32.81
N ASP A 29 3.79 -15.37 -33.76
CA ASP A 29 3.93 -15.93 -35.12
C ASP A 29 5.19 -15.40 -35.82
N ARG A 30 5.47 -14.08 -35.67
CA ARG A 30 6.69 -13.50 -36.24
C ARG A 30 7.96 -14.04 -35.58
N GLN A 31 7.94 -14.25 -34.26
CA GLN A 31 9.04 -14.88 -33.55
C GLN A 31 9.27 -16.32 -33.98
N LEU A 32 8.19 -17.08 -34.24
CA LEU A 32 8.31 -18.43 -34.75
C LEU A 32 8.87 -18.45 -36.17
N ARG A 33 8.35 -17.58 -37.06
CA ARG A 33 8.89 -17.41 -38.42
C ARG A 33 10.39 -17.01 -38.41
N GLY A 34 10.78 -16.10 -37.52
CA GLY A 34 12.15 -15.66 -37.37
C GLY A 34 13.14 -16.73 -36.91
N ARG A 35 12.66 -17.91 -36.53
CA ARG A 35 13.55 -19.03 -36.18
C ARG A 35 14.19 -19.71 -37.39
N CYS A 36 13.61 -19.59 -38.60
CA CYS A 36 14.15 -20.18 -39.78
C CYS A 36 15.28 -19.36 -40.46
N ALA A 37 15.43 -18.10 -40.14
CA ALA A 37 16.33 -17.19 -40.86
C ALA A 37 17.15 -16.30 -39.93
N ARG A 38 17.78 -16.86 -38.90
CA ARG A 38 18.62 -16.12 -37.94
C ARG A 38 19.99 -15.78 -38.59
N GLN A 39 20.44 -14.55 -38.28
CA GLN A 39 21.73 -14.04 -38.72
C GLN A 39 21.93 -14.07 -40.25
N GLY A 40 20.85 -14.04 -41.03
CA GLY A 40 20.90 -14.08 -42.48
C GLY A 40 20.96 -15.47 -43.08
N ASP A 41 20.81 -16.53 -42.31
CA ASP A 41 20.66 -17.88 -42.79
C ASP A 41 19.46 -18.02 -43.73
N PRO A 42 19.54 -18.81 -44.81
CA PRO A 42 18.39 -19.15 -45.63
C PRO A 42 17.38 -19.96 -44.79
N GLY A 43 16.11 -19.78 -45.09
CA GLY A 43 15.06 -20.55 -44.41
C GLY A 43 13.66 -20.23 -44.93
N MET A 44 12.71 -21.09 -44.66
CA MET A 44 11.33 -20.99 -45.09
C MET A 44 10.38 -21.23 -43.95
N SER A 45 9.21 -20.61 -44.00
CA SER A 45 8.12 -20.90 -43.03
C SER A 45 6.77 -21.02 -43.73
N LYS A 46 5.96 -22.01 -43.36
CA LYS A 46 4.59 -22.18 -43.81
C LYS A 46 3.68 -22.46 -42.63
N PHE A 47 2.45 -21.85 -42.63
CA PHE A 47 1.45 -22.10 -41.61
C PHE A 47 0.27 -22.83 -42.24
N PHE A 48 -0.15 -23.89 -41.61
CA PHE A 48 -1.39 -24.63 -41.92
C PHE A 48 -2.39 -24.33 -40.80
N VAL A 49 -3.58 -23.88 -41.15
CA VAL A 49 -4.56 -23.37 -40.20
C VAL A 49 -5.94 -24.00 -40.51
N SER A 50 -6.63 -24.47 -39.51
CA SER A 50 -7.99 -24.91 -39.60
C SER A 50 -8.97 -23.76 -39.30
N LEU A 51 -10.13 -23.77 -39.91
CA LEU A 51 -11.22 -22.86 -39.55
C LEU A 51 -11.88 -23.24 -38.22
N GLU A 52 -11.61 -24.44 -37.72
CA GLU A 52 -12.05 -24.94 -36.42
C GLU A 52 -11.13 -24.55 -35.30
N ASP A 53 -9.93 -23.99 -35.60
CA ASP A 53 -9.01 -23.49 -34.60
C ASP A 53 -9.69 -22.43 -33.72
N ASP A 54 -9.37 -22.40 -32.42
CA ASP A 54 -10.02 -21.52 -31.46
C ASP A 54 -9.95 -20.03 -31.85
N LEU A 55 -8.84 -19.60 -32.43
CA LEU A 55 -8.69 -18.23 -32.94
C LEU A 55 -9.76 -17.90 -34.01
N MET A 56 -10.00 -18.83 -34.93
CA MET A 56 -10.97 -18.63 -36.01
C MET A 56 -12.39 -18.74 -35.48
N ARG A 57 -12.66 -19.74 -34.65
CA ARG A 57 -13.97 -20.00 -34.08
C ARG A 57 -14.51 -18.86 -33.22
N LEU A 58 -13.64 -18.28 -32.36
CA LEU A 58 -14.05 -17.29 -31.37
C LEU A 58 -14.00 -15.85 -31.90
N PHE A 59 -13.08 -15.53 -32.79
CA PHE A 59 -12.78 -14.15 -33.16
C PHE A 59 -12.91 -13.81 -34.64
N ALA A 60 -12.93 -14.80 -35.54
CA ALA A 60 -13.19 -14.57 -36.96
C ALA A 60 -14.69 -14.51 -37.21
N ASN A 61 -15.15 -13.51 -37.99
CA ASN A 61 -16.51 -13.49 -38.51
C ASN A 61 -16.64 -14.55 -39.62
N ALA A 62 -16.95 -15.77 -39.22
CA ALA A 62 -17.04 -16.93 -40.14
C ALA A 62 -18.13 -16.81 -41.21
N GLY A 63 -19.15 -15.98 -40.99
CA GLY A 63 -20.32 -15.91 -41.83
C GLY A 63 -20.10 -15.67 -43.33
N PRO A 64 -19.30 -14.70 -43.79
CA PRO A 64 -19.00 -14.50 -45.20
C PRO A 64 -18.00 -15.51 -45.75
N ILE A 65 -17.05 -15.94 -44.95
CA ILE A 65 -15.95 -16.83 -45.35
C ILE A 65 -16.44 -18.28 -45.42
N SER A 66 -17.25 -18.74 -44.45
CA SER A 66 -17.81 -20.08 -44.49
C SER A 66 -18.65 -20.31 -45.74
N ARG A 67 -19.44 -19.31 -46.19
CA ARG A 67 -20.25 -19.41 -47.43
C ARG A 67 -19.37 -19.48 -48.67
N ILE A 68 -18.21 -18.85 -48.71
CA ILE A 68 -17.27 -18.94 -49.83
C ILE A 68 -16.61 -20.31 -49.85
N LEU A 69 -16.25 -20.83 -48.66
CA LEU A 69 -15.62 -22.13 -48.49
C LEU A 69 -16.56 -23.28 -48.83
N GLU A 70 -17.81 -23.26 -48.32
CA GLU A 70 -18.80 -24.30 -48.57
C GLU A 70 -19.12 -24.47 -50.08
N LYS A 71 -18.87 -23.40 -50.86
CA LYS A 71 -19.07 -23.44 -52.32
C LYS A 71 -17.86 -23.85 -53.11
N SER A 72 -16.64 -23.79 -52.54
CA SER A 72 -15.39 -23.90 -53.28
C SER A 72 -14.51 -25.06 -52.86
N MET A 73 -14.84 -25.82 -51.82
CA MET A 73 -13.95 -26.89 -51.30
C MET A 73 -14.38 -28.28 -51.80
N THR A 74 -13.42 -28.96 -52.40
CA THR A 74 -13.36 -30.42 -52.48
C THR A 74 -12.62 -30.93 -51.23
N GLU A 75 -13.09 -31.99 -50.62
CA GLU A 75 -12.49 -32.58 -49.43
C GLU A 75 -10.99 -32.88 -49.64
N GLY A 76 -10.10 -32.27 -48.86
CA GLY A 76 -8.63 -32.47 -48.95
C GLY A 76 -7.86 -31.41 -49.75
N GLU A 77 -8.47 -30.35 -50.27
CA GLU A 77 -7.78 -29.27 -51.00
C GLU A 77 -7.24 -28.18 -50.07
N GLU A 78 -5.97 -27.78 -50.27
CA GLU A 78 -5.40 -26.59 -49.58
C GLU A 78 -6.02 -25.30 -50.20
N LEU A 79 -6.62 -24.46 -49.36
CA LEU A 79 -7.17 -23.19 -49.79
C LEU A 79 -6.21 -22.05 -49.46
N GLU A 80 -5.58 -21.47 -50.47
CA GLU A 80 -4.82 -20.23 -50.35
C GLU A 80 -5.63 -19.04 -50.89
N HIS A 81 -6.20 -18.23 -49.99
CA HIS A 81 -6.96 -17.05 -50.39
C HIS A 81 -6.60 -15.82 -49.55
N PRO A 82 -6.36 -14.63 -50.14
CA PRO A 82 -6.02 -13.41 -49.41
C PRO A 82 -7.02 -13.02 -48.32
N ALA A 83 -8.32 -13.31 -48.53
CA ALA A 83 -9.38 -13.04 -47.57
C ALA A 83 -9.23 -13.85 -46.26
N LEU A 84 -8.68 -15.07 -46.34
CA LEU A 84 -8.37 -15.88 -45.15
C LEU A 84 -7.26 -15.25 -44.33
N ASN A 85 -6.18 -14.84 -44.98
CA ASN A 85 -5.08 -14.15 -44.30
C ASN A 85 -5.57 -12.87 -43.61
N TRP A 86 -6.40 -12.09 -44.28
CA TRP A 86 -6.99 -10.87 -43.70
C TRP A 86 -7.92 -11.21 -42.51
N SER A 87 -8.70 -12.28 -42.59
CA SER A 87 -9.59 -12.73 -41.50
C SER A 87 -8.78 -13.16 -40.28
N ILE A 88 -7.70 -13.93 -40.45
CA ILE A 88 -6.79 -14.37 -39.41
C ILE A 88 -6.14 -13.15 -38.76
N GLU A 89 -5.63 -12.20 -39.53
CA GLU A 89 -5.03 -10.98 -38.97
C GLU A 89 -6.03 -10.16 -38.15
N ASN A 90 -7.27 -10.04 -38.62
CA ASN A 90 -8.32 -9.33 -37.89
C ASN A 90 -8.72 -10.06 -36.62
N ALA A 91 -8.77 -11.38 -36.62
CA ALA A 91 -8.99 -12.18 -35.40
C ALA A 91 -7.87 -11.93 -34.39
N GLN A 92 -6.61 -12.03 -34.81
CA GLN A 92 -5.46 -11.75 -33.94
C GLN A 92 -5.49 -10.31 -33.39
N LYS A 93 -5.83 -9.29 -34.21
CA LYS A 93 -5.98 -7.90 -33.75
C LYS A 93 -7.05 -7.76 -32.67
N LYS A 94 -8.18 -8.43 -32.82
CA LYS A 94 -9.24 -8.40 -31.80
C LYS A 94 -8.79 -9.01 -30.47
N VAL A 95 -8.12 -10.18 -30.52
CA VAL A 95 -7.56 -10.82 -29.33
C VAL A 95 -6.49 -9.92 -28.67
N GLU A 96 -5.58 -9.37 -29.48
CA GLU A 96 -4.55 -8.43 -28.96
C GLU A 96 -5.19 -7.22 -28.27
N GLN A 97 -6.25 -6.64 -28.85
CA GLN A 97 -6.99 -5.51 -28.27
C GLN A 97 -7.70 -5.90 -26.96
N GLN A 98 -8.34 -7.06 -26.95
CA GLN A 98 -9.03 -7.57 -25.75
C GLN A 98 -8.01 -7.82 -24.62
N ASN A 99 -6.91 -8.51 -24.90
CA ASN A 99 -5.85 -8.77 -23.94
C ASN A 99 -5.18 -7.48 -23.46
N PHE A 100 -5.00 -6.49 -24.35
CA PHE A 100 -4.52 -5.18 -23.99
C PHE A 100 -5.48 -4.46 -23.02
N SER A 101 -6.79 -4.49 -23.31
CA SER A 101 -7.80 -3.86 -22.46
C SER A 101 -7.86 -4.51 -21.06
N ILE A 102 -7.78 -5.84 -21.01
CA ILE A 102 -7.74 -6.57 -19.73
C ILE A 102 -6.49 -6.17 -18.93
N ARG A 103 -5.31 -6.20 -19.55
CA ARG A 103 -4.07 -5.80 -18.87
C ARG A 103 -4.08 -4.35 -18.42
N LYS A 104 -4.58 -3.44 -19.28
CA LYS A 104 -4.72 -2.02 -18.92
C LYS A 104 -5.62 -1.84 -17.70
N ARG A 105 -6.75 -2.55 -17.68
CA ARG A 105 -7.69 -2.50 -16.56
C ARG A 105 -7.04 -3.04 -15.27
N LEU A 106 -6.34 -4.18 -15.34
CA LEU A 106 -5.61 -4.73 -14.19
C LEU A 106 -4.60 -3.72 -13.63
N LEU A 107 -3.81 -3.11 -14.51
CA LEU A 107 -2.83 -2.10 -14.11
C LEU A 107 -3.48 -0.91 -13.40
N GLN A 108 -4.63 -0.45 -13.87
CA GLN A 108 -5.36 0.66 -13.25
C GLN A 108 -5.86 0.35 -11.83
N PHE A 109 -6.20 -0.92 -11.53
CA PHE A 109 -6.51 -1.36 -10.17
C PHE A 109 -5.26 -1.48 -9.32
N ASP A 110 -4.18 -2.03 -9.87
CA ASP A 110 -2.92 -2.23 -9.16
C ASP A 110 -2.21 -0.89 -8.83
N ASP A 111 -2.37 0.14 -9.66
CA ASP A 111 -1.81 1.49 -9.43
C ASP A 111 -2.32 2.10 -8.12
N VAL A 112 -3.60 1.87 -7.76
CA VAL A 112 -4.18 2.37 -6.50
C VAL A 112 -3.46 1.76 -5.30
N LEU A 113 -3.35 0.43 -5.29
CA LEU A 113 -2.63 -0.29 -4.23
C LEU A 113 -1.14 0.06 -4.19
N ASN A 114 -0.53 0.30 -5.35
CA ASN A 114 0.87 0.68 -5.41
C ASN A 114 1.13 2.04 -4.77
N THR A 115 0.27 3.02 -5.02
CA THR A 115 0.37 4.35 -4.38
C THR A 115 0.24 4.23 -2.85
N GLN A 116 -0.71 3.44 -2.36
CA GLN A 116 -0.88 3.19 -0.93
C GLN A 116 0.33 2.47 -0.33
N ARG A 117 0.88 1.48 -1.05
CA ARG A 117 2.09 0.75 -0.65
C ARG A 117 3.29 1.68 -0.52
N GLU A 118 3.47 2.61 -1.44
CA GLU A 118 4.58 3.58 -1.37
C GLU A 118 4.52 4.41 -0.09
N VAL A 119 3.34 4.84 0.34
CA VAL A 119 3.15 5.57 1.60
C VAL A 119 3.50 4.69 2.81
N ILE A 120 2.91 3.49 2.90
CA ILE A 120 3.13 2.59 4.03
C ILE A 120 4.58 2.13 4.12
N TYR A 121 5.19 1.79 2.98
CA TYR A 121 6.60 1.36 2.96
C TYR A 121 7.56 2.53 3.20
N GLY A 122 7.19 3.74 2.82
CA GLY A 122 7.89 4.96 3.20
C GLY A 122 7.94 5.13 4.72
N LEU A 123 6.77 5.14 5.38
CA LEU A 123 6.67 5.22 6.84
C LEU A 123 7.42 4.08 7.55
N ARG A 124 7.29 2.86 7.04
CA ARG A 124 7.99 1.71 7.59
C ARG A 124 9.51 1.85 7.47
N ASN A 125 9.98 2.30 6.32
CA ASN A 125 11.41 2.53 6.08
C ASN A 125 11.96 3.65 6.97
N ASP A 126 11.20 4.72 7.15
CA ASP A 126 11.56 5.81 8.06
C ASP A 126 11.66 5.28 9.51
N ALA A 127 10.69 4.46 9.95
CA ALA A 127 10.71 3.85 11.28
C ALA A 127 11.92 2.91 11.50
N ILE A 128 12.38 2.21 10.47
CA ILE A 128 13.54 1.30 10.55
C ILE A 128 14.84 2.08 10.69
N HIS A 129 15.00 3.17 9.93
CA HIS A 129 16.29 3.85 9.77
C HIS A 129 16.46 5.09 10.64
N THR A 130 15.38 5.63 11.23
CA THR A 130 15.48 6.79 12.11
C THR A 130 16.25 6.43 13.39
N GLU A 131 17.06 7.38 13.85
CA GLU A 131 17.71 7.32 15.18
C GLU A 131 16.74 7.76 16.29
N GLN A 132 15.65 8.44 15.92
CA GLN A 132 14.67 9.01 16.85
C GLN A 132 13.23 8.54 16.50
N PRO A 133 12.87 7.27 16.72
CA PRO A 133 11.53 6.76 16.44
C PRO A 133 10.45 7.42 17.28
N ARG A 134 10.80 8.03 18.41
CA ARG A 134 9.92 8.88 19.22
C ARG A 134 9.23 9.95 18.37
N GLU A 135 9.94 10.60 17.44
CA GLU A 135 9.35 11.64 16.59
C GLU A 135 8.18 11.11 15.75
N ILE A 136 8.32 9.89 15.20
CA ILE A 136 7.25 9.25 14.43
C ILE A 136 6.06 8.93 15.32
N VAL A 137 6.32 8.40 16.53
CA VAL A 137 5.26 8.09 17.50
C VAL A 137 4.48 9.35 17.88
N PHE A 138 5.19 10.45 18.19
CA PHE A 138 4.55 11.71 18.57
C PHE A 138 3.84 12.39 17.42
N GLU A 139 4.33 12.28 16.17
CA GLU A 139 3.61 12.74 14.99
C GLU A 139 2.26 12.01 14.84
N MET A 140 2.24 10.68 15.06
CA MET A 140 1.00 9.89 15.02
C MET A 140 0.04 10.26 16.16
N ILE A 141 0.55 10.57 17.35
CA ILE A 141 -0.26 11.05 18.48
C ILE A 141 -0.84 12.45 18.16
N GLU A 142 -0.04 13.33 17.60
CA GLU A 142 -0.46 14.69 17.21
C GLU A 142 -1.61 14.66 16.19
N GLU A 143 -1.47 13.81 15.15
CA GLU A 143 -2.51 13.63 14.13
C GLU A 143 -3.82 13.04 14.71
N GLU A 144 -3.73 12.06 15.62
CA GLU A 144 -4.90 11.47 16.28
C GLU A 144 -5.60 12.47 17.21
N LEU A 145 -4.83 13.29 17.94
CA LEU A 145 -5.37 14.35 18.79
C LEU A 145 -6.08 15.43 17.97
N GLU A 146 -5.46 15.86 16.86
CA GLU A 146 -6.06 16.87 15.96
C GLU A 146 -7.42 16.39 15.44
N GLU A 147 -7.50 15.13 14.98
CA GLU A 147 -8.74 14.54 14.49
C GLU A 147 -9.81 14.50 15.58
N ARG A 148 -9.48 14.07 16.80
CA ARG A 148 -10.43 13.96 17.90
C ARG A 148 -10.86 15.32 18.47
N ILE A 149 -9.97 16.31 18.50
CA ILE A 149 -10.33 17.67 18.90
C ILE A 149 -11.26 18.30 17.86
N ASN A 150 -11.02 18.05 16.56
CA ASN A 150 -11.91 18.50 15.51
C ASN A 150 -13.31 17.86 15.63
N MET A 151 -13.38 16.56 15.95
CA MET A 151 -14.65 15.88 16.25
C MET A 151 -15.35 16.48 17.47
N LEU A 152 -14.61 16.71 18.57
CA LEU A 152 -15.16 17.33 19.78
C LEU A 152 -15.77 18.71 19.47
N HIS A 153 -15.10 19.54 18.68
CA HIS A 153 -15.63 20.85 18.30
C HIS A 153 -16.83 20.76 17.36
N ALA A 154 -16.89 19.75 16.50
CA ALA A 154 -18.04 19.50 15.63
C ALA A 154 -19.27 19.02 16.44
N GLU A 155 -19.09 18.18 17.45
CA GLU A 155 -20.15 17.63 18.29
C GLU A 155 -20.62 18.61 19.38
N LYS A 156 -19.74 19.49 19.87
CA LYS A 156 -19.97 20.43 20.98
C LYS A 156 -21.23 21.32 20.84
N SER A 157 -21.74 21.46 19.62
CA SER A 157 -22.95 22.24 19.35
C SER A 157 -24.27 21.53 19.69
N GLY A 158 -24.25 20.24 20.10
CA GLY A 158 -25.46 19.45 20.34
C GLY A 158 -25.39 18.38 21.43
N ASP A 159 -24.20 18.04 21.94
CA ASP A 159 -24.02 16.94 22.89
C ASP A 159 -23.24 17.38 24.14
N SER A 160 -23.90 17.35 25.32
CA SER A 160 -23.29 17.71 26.60
C SER A 160 -22.21 16.74 27.05
N ASP A 161 -22.24 15.50 26.55
CA ASP A 161 -21.37 14.41 27.01
C ASP A 161 -20.13 14.23 26.12
N ALA A 162 -19.98 15.04 25.06
CA ALA A 162 -18.85 14.97 24.12
C ALA A 162 -17.50 15.19 24.83
N MET A 163 -17.43 16.17 25.72
CA MET A 163 -16.22 16.46 26.50
C MET A 163 -15.86 15.31 27.44
N ASP A 164 -16.84 14.69 28.09
CA ASP A 164 -16.60 13.57 29.00
C ASP A 164 -16.10 12.34 28.26
N ARG A 165 -16.66 12.05 27.06
CA ARG A 165 -16.17 10.97 26.19
C ARG A 165 -14.73 11.23 25.72
N PHE A 166 -14.42 12.45 25.34
CA PHE A 166 -13.06 12.84 24.93
C PHE A 166 -12.06 12.67 26.07
N LEU A 167 -12.39 13.19 27.25
CA LEU A 167 -11.53 13.04 28.44
C LEU A 167 -11.41 11.59 28.90
N GLY A 168 -12.50 10.82 28.80
CA GLY A 168 -12.49 9.38 29.08
C GLY A 168 -11.52 8.64 28.19
N TRP A 169 -11.56 8.92 26.89
CA TRP A 169 -10.60 8.37 25.93
C TRP A 169 -9.17 8.82 26.27
N LEU A 170 -8.94 10.12 26.47
CA LEU A 170 -7.63 10.67 26.73
C LEU A 170 -6.96 10.05 27.96
N ASN A 171 -7.70 9.99 29.07
CA ASN A 171 -7.21 9.41 30.33
C ASN A 171 -7.03 7.89 30.26
N ALA A 172 -7.77 7.19 29.37
CA ALA A 172 -7.60 5.77 29.14
C ALA A 172 -6.33 5.43 28.36
N TYR A 173 -5.90 6.33 27.47
CA TYR A 173 -4.74 6.09 26.59
C TYR A 173 -3.46 6.71 27.14
N PHE A 174 -3.56 7.85 27.84
CA PHE A 174 -2.42 8.63 28.33
C PHE A 174 -2.51 8.85 29.84
N PRO A 175 -1.43 8.68 30.61
CA PRO A 175 -1.40 8.85 32.05
C PRO A 175 -1.25 10.33 32.46
N ILE A 176 -2.15 11.20 31.99
CA ILE A 176 -2.02 12.67 32.14
C ILE A 176 -3.05 13.33 33.08
N ALA A 177 -4.05 12.59 33.60
CA ALA A 177 -5.06 13.09 34.55
C ALA A 177 -5.59 14.50 34.23
N LEU A 178 -6.02 14.72 32.97
CA LEU A 178 -6.53 16.02 32.51
C LEU A 178 -8.00 16.20 32.92
N LYS A 179 -8.35 17.43 33.37
CA LYS A 179 -9.72 17.82 33.71
C LYS A 179 -10.33 18.74 32.66
N ALA A 180 -11.66 18.73 32.53
CA ALA A 180 -12.41 19.56 31.59
C ALA A 180 -12.05 21.04 31.74
N GLU A 181 -11.98 21.52 32.99
CA GLU A 181 -11.72 22.94 33.33
C GLU A 181 -10.41 23.48 32.74
N GLU A 182 -9.42 22.59 32.46
CA GLU A 182 -8.11 22.94 31.93
C GLU A 182 -8.09 23.19 30.43
N ILE A 183 -9.09 22.68 29.69
CA ILE A 183 -9.10 22.71 28.23
C ILE A 183 -10.41 23.28 27.64
N GLU A 184 -11.50 23.31 28.40
CA GLU A 184 -12.83 23.68 27.87
C GLU A 184 -12.88 25.09 27.32
N ALA A 185 -12.16 26.04 27.93
CA ALA A 185 -12.12 27.44 27.55
C ALA A 185 -11.10 27.74 26.43
N LEU A 186 -10.32 26.74 25.99
CA LEU A 186 -9.25 26.93 25.02
C LEU A 186 -9.76 26.69 23.59
N GLU A 187 -9.17 27.40 22.64
CA GLU A 187 -9.29 27.14 21.20
C GLU A 187 -8.65 25.80 20.82
N ALA A 188 -9.07 25.18 19.73
CA ALA A 188 -8.65 23.84 19.30
C ALA A 188 -7.13 23.67 19.29
N GLN A 189 -6.38 24.62 18.73
CA GLN A 189 -4.91 24.56 18.70
C GLN A 189 -4.29 24.64 20.10
N ALA A 190 -4.81 25.50 20.96
CA ALA A 190 -4.32 25.64 22.34
C ALA A 190 -4.66 24.40 23.17
N GLN A 191 -5.80 23.74 22.92
CA GLN A 191 -6.15 22.44 23.51
C GLN A 191 -5.12 21.38 23.12
N GLN A 192 -4.81 21.28 21.81
CA GLN A 192 -3.82 20.33 21.28
C GLN A 192 -2.46 20.55 21.91
N ASP A 193 -1.96 21.78 21.90
CA ASP A 193 -0.64 22.14 22.48
C ASP A 193 -0.57 21.79 23.98
N ARG A 194 -1.65 22.09 24.71
CA ARG A 194 -1.74 21.77 26.15
C ARG A 194 -1.72 20.29 26.45
N ILE A 195 -2.48 19.51 25.66
CA ILE A 195 -2.54 18.04 25.81
C ILE A 195 -1.21 17.41 25.43
N LEU A 196 -0.64 17.81 24.28
CA LEU A 196 0.66 17.32 23.82
C LEU A 196 1.78 17.63 24.83
N GLY A 197 1.77 18.84 25.43
CA GLY A 197 2.70 19.19 26.48
C GLY A 197 2.66 18.20 27.65
N LYS A 198 1.45 17.89 28.15
CA LYS A 198 1.29 16.91 29.24
C LYS A 198 1.69 15.49 28.86
N ILE A 199 1.43 15.09 27.61
CA ILE A 199 1.84 13.77 27.11
C ILE A 199 3.37 13.69 27.01
N ASN A 200 4.02 14.74 26.53
CA ASN A 200 5.47 14.84 26.49
C ASN A 200 6.07 14.75 27.89
N ASP A 201 5.56 15.55 28.86
CA ASP A 201 6.02 15.52 30.25
C ASP A 201 5.89 14.10 30.86
N ALA A 202 4.78 13.42 30.59
CA ALA A 202 4.57 12.05 31.05
C ALA A 202 5.53 11.05 30.41
N TYR A 203 5.89 11.27 29.14
CA TYR A 203 6.84 10.44 28.42
C TYR A 203 8.27 10.69 28.85
N ASP A 204 8.67 11.95 29.05
CA ASP A 204 10.00 12.32 29.58
C ASP A 204 10.24 11.70 30.96
N GLN A 205 9.22 11.72 31.83
CA GLN A 205 9.28 11.01 33.10
C GLN A 205 9.46 9.49 32.95
N ARG A 206 8.97 8.90 31.86
CA ARG A 206 9.17 7.50 31.56
C ARG A 206 10.61 7.24 31.14
N GLU A 207 11.23 8.10 30.31
CA GLU A 207 12.62 7.99 29.89
C GLU A 207 13.60 8.03 31.04
N GLU A 208 13.24 8.67 32.18
CA GLU A 208 14.08 8.68 33.38
C GLU A 208 14.19 7.31 34.08
N PHE A 209 13.22 6.41 33.87
CA PHE A 209 13.13 5.13 34.57
C PHE A 209 13.36 3.91 33.68
N GLU A 210 13.35 4.08 32.38
CA GLU A 210 13.57 3.00 31.41
C GLU A 210 14.92 3.16 30.70
N ASP A 211 15.52 2.04 30.28
CA ASP A 211 16.74 2.08 29.47
C ASP A 211 16.45 2.72 28.11
N LYS A 212 17.24 3.73 27.77
CA LYS A 212 17.01 4.54 26.58
C LYS A 212 17.11 3.75 25.27
N GLU A 213 18.06 2.82 25.18
CA GLU A 213 18.22 1.99 23.97
C GLU A 213 17.06 1.00 23.81
N ALA A 214 16.62 0.41 24.94
CA ALA A 214 15.48 -0.48 24.96
C ALA A 214 14.17 0.26 24.61
N LEU A 215 14.03 1.53 25.05
CA LEU A 215 12.86 2.36 24.73
C LEU A 215 12.84 2.72 23.24
N ILE A 216 13.95 3.13 22.63
CA ILE A 216 14.08 3.34 21.18
C ILE A 216 13.70 2.06 20.41
N GLY A 217 14.16 0.91 20.89
CA GLY A 217 13.80 -0.38 20.31
C GLY A 217 12.30 -0.68 20.39
N LEU A 218 11.68 -0.35 21.51
CA LEU A 218 10.23 -0.52 21.72
C LEU A 218 9.40 0.40 20.83
N GLU A 219 9.74 1.68 20.75
CA GLU A 219 9.08 2.66 19.88
C GLU A 219 9.08 2.20 18.41
N ARG A 220 10.27 1.82 17.92
CA ARG A 220 10.43 1.27 16.57
C ARG A 220 9.58 0.02 16.36
N TYR A 221 9.59 -0.89 17.32
CA TYR A 221 8.79 -2.10 17.26
C TYR A 221 7.28 -1.81 17.20
N LEU A 222 6.79 -0.87 18.00
CA LEU A 222 5.37 -0.50 18.03
C LEU A 222 4.91 0.04 16.67
N VAL A 223 5.70 0.97 16.09
CA VAL A 223 5.36 1.56 14.78
C VAL A 223 5.36 0.48 13.70
N ILE A 224 6.43 -0.32 13.59
CA ILE A 224 6.54 -1.35 12.55
C ILE A 224 5.45 -2.40 12.70
N ARG A 225 5.18 -2.88 13.92
CA ARG A 225 4.15 -3.87 14.19
C ARG A 225 2.76 -3.39 13.81
N SER A 226 2.41 -2.15 14.17
CA SER A 226 1.10 -1.57 13.83
C SER A 226 0.96 -1.41 12.32
N LEU A 227 1.99 -0.89 11.63
CA LEU A 227 1.98 -0.76 10.18
C LEU A 227 1.85 -2.13 9.48
N ASP A 228 2.69 -3.11 9.85
CA ASP A 228 2.72 -4.42 9.20
C ASP A 228 1.39 -5.17 9.38
N ARG A 229 0.82 -5.15 10.58
CA ARG A 229 -0.45 -5.80 10.87
C ARG A 229 -1.61 -5.16 10.10
N ARG A 230 -1.75 -3.85 10.21
CA ARG A 230 -2.86 -3.12 9.57
C ARG A 230 -2.77 -3.15 8.06
N TRP A 231 -1.55 -3.15 7.52
CA TRP A 231 -1.33 -3.33 6.09
C TRP A 231 -1.78 -4.70 5.59
N GLN A 232 -1.53 -5.78 6.34
CA GLN A 232 -2.01 -7.13 6.00
C GLN A 232 -3.53 -7.20 5.98
N ASP A 233 -4.18 -6.62 7.01
CA ASP A 233 -5.65 -6.55 7.08
C ASP A 233 -6.20 -5.79 5.86
N HIS A 234 -5.63 -4.63 5.57
CA HIS A 234 -6.01 -3.79 4.42
C HIS A 234 -5.85 -4.49 3.07
N LEU A 235 -4.78 -5.26 2.86
CA LEU A 235 -4.63 -6.02 1.62
C LEU A 235 -5.78 -7.03 1.41
N THR A 236 -6.27 -7.63 2.50
CA THR A 236 -7.42 -8.54 2.45
C THR A 236 -8.71 -7.79 2.10
N GLU A 237 -8.95 -6.64 2.73
CA GLU A 237 -10.11 -5.79 2.46
C GLU A 237 -10.11 -5.28 1.00
N MET A 238 -8.94 -4.87 0.49
CA MET A 238 -8.78 -4.41 -0.89
C MET A 238 -9.01 -5.52 -1.92
N GLU A 239 -8.64 -6.76 -1.60
CA GLU A 239 -8.93 -7.90 -2.47
C GLU A 239 -10.44 -8.22 -2.49
N GLU A 240 -11.13 -8.12 -1.36
CA GLU A 240 -12.59 -8.26 -1.28
C GLU A 240 -13.30 -7.14 -2.03
N LEU A 241 -12.84 -5.89 -1.89
CA LEU A 241 -13.35 -4.76 -2.65
C LEU A 241 -13.19 -4.98 -4.16
N ARG A 242 -12.03 -5.44 -4.60
CA ARG A 242 -11.75 -5.74 -6.02
C ARG A 242 -12.70 -6.79 -6.61
N ARG A 243 -13.07 -7.79 -5.81
CA ARG A 243 -14.04 -8.82 -6.23
C ARG A 243 -15.44 -8.27 -6.29
N SER A 244 -15.86 -7.48 -5.31
CA SER A 244 -17.23 -6.97 -5.18
C SER A 244 -17.54 -5.83 -6.14
N VAL A 245 -16.57 -4.96 -6.45
CA VAL A 245 -16.79 -3.74 -7.23
C VAL A 245 -17.29 -4.03 -8.67
N ASN A 246 -16.93 -5.18 -9.23
CA ASN A 246 -17.41 -5.56 -10.57
C ASN A 246 -18.93 -5.77 -10.62
N LEU A 247 -19.58 -6.13 -9.51
CA LEU A 247 -21.03 -6.28 -9.43
C LEU A 247 -21.75 -4.94 -9.53
N ARG A 248 -21.10 -3.84 -9.21
CA ARG A 248 -21.69 -2.48 -9.27
C ARG A 248 -21.87 -1.95 -10.69
N SER A 249 -21.23 -2.58 -11.68
CA SER A 249 -21.46 -2.27 -13.08
C SER A 249 -22.92 -2.46 -13.52
N TYR A 250 -23.69 -3.32 -12.83
CA TYR A 250 -25.12 -3.46 -13.03
C TYR A 250 -25.90 -2.18 -12.68
N GLY A 251 -25.37 -1.32 -11.82
CA GLY A 251 -25.93 -0.02 -11.46
C GLY A 251 -25.49 1.14 -12.35
N GLN A 252 -24.92 0.87 -13.54
CA GLN A 252 -24.38 1.88 -14.48
C GLN A 252 -23.24 2.75 -13.91
N LYS A 253 -22.60 2.32 -12.82
CA LYS A 253 -21.44 2.97 -12.26
C LYS A 253 -20.15 2.40 -12.85
N ASP A 254 -19.15 3.25 -13.06
CA ASP A 254 -17.84 2.78 -13.49
C ASP A 254 -17.13 2.06 -12.32
N PRO A 255 -16.86 0.74 -12.43
CA PRO A 255 -16.24 -0.02 -11.36
C PRO A 255 -14.88 0.51 -10.93
N LEU A 256 -14.10 1.12 -11.83
CA LEU A 256 -12.80 1.67 -11.50
C LEU A 256 -12.91 2.91 -10.62
N ASN A 257 -13.86 3.79 -10.90
CA ASN A 257 -14.08 5.00 -10.12
C ASN A 257 -14.62 4.67 -8.72
N GLU A 258 -15.57 3.72 -8.63
CA GLU A 258 -16.06 3.22 -7.34
C GLU A 258 -14.93 2.57 -6.53
N TYR A 259 -14.10 1.74 -7.17
CA TYR A 259 -12.93 1.15 -6.53
C TYR A 259 -11.98 2.19 -5.96
N LYS A 260 -11.63 3.23 -6.74
CA LYS A 260 -10.74 4.32 -6.29
C LYS A 260 -11.33 5.08 -5.09
N SER A 261 -12.63 5.37 -5.14
CA SER A 261 -13.31 6.10 -4.07
C SER A 261 -13.32 5.30 -2.76
N GLU A 262 -13.69 4.01 -2.81
CA GLU A 262 -13.72 3.17 -1.61
C GLU A 262 -12.32 2.80 -1.12
N ALA A 263 -11.38 2.55 -2.02
CA ALA A 263 -9.99 2.33 -1.68
C ALA A 263 -9.37 3.51 -0.91
N TYR A 264 -9.79 4.73 -1.24
CA TYR A 264 -9.37 5.92 -0.50
C TYR A 264 -9.93 5.91 0.93
N VAL A 265 -11.22 5.60 1.09
CA VAL A 265 -11.85 5.50 2.43
C VAL A 265 -11.17 4.42 3.27
N TYR A 266 -10.97 3.22 2.72
CA TYR A 266 -10.30 2.12 3.42
C TYR A 266 -8.86 2.48 3.82
N PHE A 267 -8.16 3.24 2.98
CA PHE A 267 -6.82 3.71 3.32
C PHE A 267 -6.81 4.74 4.44
N GLN A 268 -7.79 5.64 4.48
CA GLN A 268 -7.97 6.56 5.61
C GLN A 268 -8.26 5.80 6.91
N GLU A 269 -9.14 4.80 6.87
CA GLU A 269 -9.43 3.94 8.01
C GLU A 269 -8.19 3.17 8.48
N LEU A 270 -7.37 2.65 7.54
CA LEU A 270 -6.10 2.01 7.87
C LEU A 270 -5.19 2.97 8.64
N MET A 271 -4.99 4.20 8.15
CA MET A 271 -4.13 5.19 8.80
C MET A 271 -4.64 5.57 10.19
N THR A 272 -5.95 5.78 10.34
CA THR A 272 -6.59 6.03 11.63
C THR A 272 -6.39 4.84 12.59
N ASN A 273 -6.55 3.61 12.11
CA ASN A 273 -6.34 2.41 12.91
C ASN A 273 -4.88 2.26 13.36
N VAL A 274 -3.91 2.59 12.50
CA VAL A 274 -2.48 2.60 12.86
C VAL A 274 -2.22 3.62 13.97
N ARG A 275 -2.70 4.87 13.83
CA ARG A 275 -2.56 5.91 14.85
C ARG A 275 -3.18 5.50 16.18
N THR A 276 -4.41 5.03 16.15
CA THR A 276 -5.12 4.56 17.35
C THR A 276 -4.39 3.41 18.04
N GLU A 277 -3.83 2.44 17.28
CA GLU A 277 -3.07 1.31 17.84
C GLU A 277 -1.76 1.78 18.49
N ILE A 278 -1.06 2.75 17.89
CA ILE A 278 0.15 3.36 18.46
C ILE A 278 -0.19 4.12 19.74
N CYS A 279 -1.21 4.99 19.73
CA CYS A 279 -1.67 5.71 20.92
C CYS A 279 -2.03 4.77 22.06
N ASN A 280 -2.73 3.65 21.77
CA ASN A 280 -3.11 2.66 22.77
C ASN A 280 -1.91 1.90 23.33
N SER A 281 -0.85 1.71 22.54
CA SER A 281 0.27 0.83 22.89
C SER A 281 1.42 1.57 23.57
N VAL A 282 1.62 2.84 23.24
CA VAL A 282 2.81 3.59 23.64
C VAL A 282 2.99 3.67 25.16
N PHE A 283 1.95 3.91 25.95
CA PHE A 283 2.02 3.95 27.41
C PHE A 283 1.64 2.64 28.09
N ARG A 284 1.17 1.64 27.34
CA ARG A 284 0.82 0.31 27.88
C ARG A 284 1.88 -0.75 27.67
N SER A 285 2.86 -0.47 26.84
CA SER A 285 4.02 -1.34 26.62
C SER A 285 5.19 -0.88 27.48
N ALA A 286 5.95 -1.81 28.02
CA ALA A 286 7.11 -1.53 28.86
C ALA A 286 8.32 -2.37 28.41
N THR A 287 9.51 -1.85 28.60
CA THR A 287 10.77 -2.50 28.19
C THR A 287 11.20 -3.63 29.14
N SER A 288 10.71 -3.59 30.40
CA SER A 288 11.00 -4.60 31.42
C SER A 288 9.82 -4.84 32.36
N ALA A 289 9.84 -5.94 33.11
CA ALA A 289 8.83 -6.23 34.12
C ALA A 289 8.80 -5.17 35.25
N GLU A 290 9.93 -4.58 35.57
CA GLU A 290 10.04 -3.52 36.55
C GLU A 290 9.44 -2.20 36.05
N ALA A 291 9.73 -1.81 34.82
CA ALA A 291 9.10 -0.69 34.13
C ALA A 291 7.58 -0.88 34.02
N PHE A 292 7.11 -2.11 33.74
CA PHE A 292 5.69 -2.45 33.71
C PHE A 292 4.99 -2.25 35.06
N ASN A 293 5.60 -2.70 36.16
CA ASN A 293 5.07 -2.51 37.50
C ASN A 293 5.01 -1.03 37.91
N ASN A 294 6.02 -0.26 37.56
CA ASN A 294 6.06 1.20 37.79
C ASN A 294 4.96 1.92 37.00
N MET A 295 4.75 1.51 35.74
CA MET A 295 3.68 2.03 34.90
C MET A 295 2.28 1.72 35.50
N LEU A 296 2.02 0.48 35.92
CA LEU A 296 0.77 0.08 36.56
C LEU A 296 0.48 0.89 37.83
N ALA A 297 1.49 1.12 38.66
CA ALA A 297 1.34 1.92 39.88
C ALA A 297 0.98 3.38 39.58
N ARG A 298 1.44 3.95 38.46
CA ARG A 298 1.08 5.30 38.01
C ARG A 298 -0.33 5.36 37.43
N MET A 299 -0.69 4.43 36.56
CA MET A 299 -2.05 4.36 35.99
C MET A 299 -3.09 4.18 37.10
N SER A 300 -2.83 3.40 38.14
CA SER A 300 -3.74 3.26 39.28
C SER A 300 -3.93 4.55 40.07
N LYS A 301 -2.89 5.39 40.21
CA LYS A 301 -2.98 6.70 40.85
C LYS A 301 -3.80 7.68 40.00
N VAL A 302 -3.62 7.65 38.66
CA VAL A 302 -4.39 8.49 37.72
C VAL A 302 -5.88 8.10 37.74
N ALA A 303 -6.20 6.79 37.75
CA ALA A 303 -7.56 6.31 37.85
C ALA A 303 -8.26 6.71 39.15
N GLN A 304 -7.52 6.83 40.26
CA GLN A 304 -8.06 7.32 41.55
C GLN A 304 -8.38 8.82 41.52
N VAL A 305 -7.67 9.60 40.70
CA VAL A 305 -7.90 11.05 40.55
C VAL A 305 -9.07 11.34 39.59
N ALA A 306 -9.32 10.45 38.63
CA ALA A 306 -10.37 10.61 37.62
C ALA A 306 -11.82 10.28 38.08
N GLY A 307 -11.99 9.73 39.29
CA GLY A 307 -13.31 9.43 39.90
C GLY A 307 -13.95 8.09 39.49
N PRO A 308 -14.93 7.59 40.26
CA PRO A 308 -15.57 6.30 40.00
C PRO A 308 -16.63 6.43 38.90
N GLY A 309 -16.24 6.24 37.65
CA GLY A 309 -17.18 6.30 36.52
C GLY A 309 -16.56 5.97 35.17
N THR A 310 -15.25 5.89 35.06
CA THR A 310 -14.56 5.59 33.83
C THR A 310 -14.25 4.08 33.72
N GLU A 311 -14.49 3.50 32.55
CA GLU A 311 -14.23 2.08 32.20
C GLU A 311 -12.77 1.61 32.40
N ALA A 312 -11.87 2.51 32.83
CA ALA A 312 -10.48 2.22 33.14
C ALA A 312 -10.30 1.15 34.25
N GLY A 313 -11.30 0.95 35.13
CA GLY A 313 -11.25 -0.04 36.21
C GLY A 313 -11.40 -1.49 35.73
N GLN A 314 -12.01 -1.73 34.56
CA GLN A 314 -12.22 -3.10 34.07
C GLN A 314 -11.10 -3.60 33.14
N SER A 315 -10.31 -2.71 32.53
CA SER A 315 -9.24 -3.09 31.61
C SER A 315 -7.96 -3.59 32.33
N VAL A 316 -7.76 -3.22 33.61
CA VAL A 316 -6.56 -3.60 34.36
C VAL A 316 -6.57 -5.09 34.76
N SER A 317 -7.76 -5.71 34.92
CA SER A 317 -7.87 -7.14 35.29
C SER A 317 -7.61 -8.10 34.10
N ALA A 318 -7.83 -7.64 32.85
CA ALA A 318 -7.59 -8.45 31.65
C ALA A 318 -6.10 -8.53 31.26
N PHE A 319 -5.30 -7.55 31.66
CA PHE A 319 -3.86 -7.49 31.35
C PHE A 319 -3.00 -8.45 32.18
N GLY A 320 -3.42 -8.78 33.41
CA GLY A 320 -2.70 -9.74 34.24
C GLY A 320 -2.66 -11.16 33.66
N ALA A 321 -3.64 -11.53 32.83
CA ALA A 321 -3.71 -12.84 32.20
C ALA A 321 -2.85 -12.96 30.92
N ALA A 322 -2.62 -11.85 30.20
CA ALA A 322 -1.84 -11.84 28.96
C ALA A 322 -0.30 -11.82 29.22
N ALA A 323 0.13 -11.20 30.33
CA ALA A 323 1.56 -11.16 30.71
C ALA A 323 2.11 -12.53 31.16
N ALA A 324 1.24 -13.43 31.63
CA ALA A 324 1.64 -14.79 32.03
C ALA A 324 1.90 -15.73 30.85
N ALA A 325 1.47 -15.37 29.63
CA ALA A 325 1.62 -16.19 28.41
C ALA A 325 2.89 -15.89 27.59
N ALA A 326 3.60 -14.80 27.87
CA ALA A 326 4.84 -14.45 27.17
C ALA A 326 6.07 -15.09 27.84
N ARG A 327 6.23 -16.41 27.69
CA ARG A 327 7.52 -17.08 27.94
C ARG A 327 8.46 -16.82 26.78
N PRO A 328 9.75 -16.46 27.00
CA PRO A 328 10.70 -16.31 25.91
C PRO A 328 10.96 -17.67 25.26
N ALA A 329 10.65 -17.78 23.99
CA ALA A 329 11.02 -18.91 23.15
C ALA A 329 12.55 -18.87 22.94
N ALA A 330 13.16 -20.03 23.17
CA ALA A 330 14.58 -20.26 23.08
C ALA A 330 15.17 -19.86 21.72
N ALA A 331 16.42 -19.39 21.79
CA ALA A 331 17.28 -19.04 20.68
C ALA A 331 17.18 -19.97 19.47
N GLN A 332 16.69 -19.47 18.34
CA GLN A 332 16.85 -20.10 17.05
C GLN A 332 18.10 -19.57 16.36
N LYS A 333 18.90 -20.48 15.84
CA LYS A 333 20.14 -20.26 15.14
C LYS A 333 19.98 -19.26 14.00
N GLU A 334 20.85 -18.27 13.96
CA GLU A 334 21.09 -17.37 12.83
C GLU A 334 21.34 -18.18 11.55
N VAL A 335 20.49 -17.99 10.56
CA VAL A 335 20.76 -18.38 9.19
C VAL A 335 21.33 -17.13 8.50
N GLU A 336 22.62 -17.18 8.17
CA GLU A 336 23.27 -16.14 7.37
C GLU A 336 22.62 -16.05 5.99
N LEU A 337 21.89 -14.94 5.75
CA LEU A 337 21.40 -14.57 4.44
C LEU A 337 22.51 -13.82 3.67
N PRO A 338 22.66 -14.03 2.37
CA PRO A 338 23.67 -13.34 1.57
C PRO A 338 23.42 -11.81 1.57
N LYS A 339 24.46 -11.06 1.88
CA LYS A 339 24.46 -9.58 1.85
C LYS A 339 24.25 -9.11 0.41
N VAL A 340 23.04 -8.60 0.13
CA VAL A 340 22.77 -7.81 -1.07
C VAL A 340 23.15 -6.38 -0.77
N GLU A 341 24.12 -5.81 -1.52
CA GLU A 341 24.49 -4.39 -1.38
C GLU A 341 23.30 -3.50 -1.79
N PRO A 342 22.91 -2.54 -0.93
CA PRO A 342 21.79 -1.65 -1.25
C PRO A 342 22.18 -0.65 -2.36
N ILE A 343 21.32 -0.53 -3.36
CA ILE A 343 21.42 0.50 -4.40
C ILE A 343 21.25 1.87 -3.73
N ARG A 344 22.34 2.61 -3.55
CA ARG A 344 22.31 3.98 -3.03
C ARG A 344 21.75 4.91 -4.11
N ARG A 345 20.50 5.35 -3.94
CA ARG A 345 20.01 6.57 -4.59
C ARG A 345 20.41 7.75 -3.71
N GLU A 346 21.17 8.69 -4.23
CA GLU A 346 21.45 9.96 -3.57
C GLU A 346 20.16 10.81 -3.57
N LEU A 347 19.34 10.68 -2.54
CA LEU A 347 18.26 11.61 -2.23
C LEU A 347 18.83 12.73 -1.34
N PRO A 348 18.34 13.97 -1.47
CA PRO A 348 18.77 15.06 -0.60
C PRO A 348 18.50 14.67 0.87
N LYS A 349 19.50 14.84 1.71
CA LYS A 349 19.50 14.48 3.16
C LYS A 349 18.65 15.46 3.99
N ILE A 350 17.36 15.58 3.70
CA ILE A 350 16.41 16.37 4.47
C ILE A 350 15.46 15.37 5.12
N GLY A 351 15.46 15.30 6.45
CA GLY A 351 14.55 14.50 7.22
C GLY A 351 13.12 15.02 7.07
N ARG A 352 12.13 14.15 7.12
CA ARG A 352 10.72 14.47 6.92
C ARG A 352 10.19 15.47 7.94
N ASN A 353 10.76 15.47 9.15
CA ASN A 353 10.47 16.39 10.26
C ASN A 353 11.39 17.61 10.34
N ASP A 354 12.41 17.71 9.47
CA ASP A 354 13.28 18.88 9.43
C ASP A 354 12.45 20.13 9.08
N THR A 355 12.71 21.23 9.80
CA THR A 355 12.10 22.50 9.52
C THR A 355 12.79 23.14 8.32
N VAL A 356 12.03 23.44 7.27
CA VAL A 356 12.55 24.01 6.03
C VAL A 356 11.87 25.36 5.73
N ILE A 357 12.58 26.22 5.03
CA ILE A 357 12.05 27.49 4.54
C ILE A 357 11.73 27.34 3.07
N ILE A 358 10.46 27.53 2.71
CA ILE A 358 9.98 27.53 1.34
C ILE A 358 9.57 28.95 0.92
N ARG A 359 9.73 29.26 -0.37
CA ARG A 359 9.42 30.57 -0.94
C ARG A 359 8.60 30.46 -2.21
N LYS A 360 7.64 31.36 -2.36
CA LYS A 360 6.89 31.55 -3.61
C LYS A 360 6.77 33.07 -3.88
N GLY A 361 7.60 33.57 -4.80
CA GLY A 361 7.70 35.01 -5.04
C GLY A 361 8.17 35.80 -3.80
N PRO A 362 7.41 36.78 -3.30
CA PRO A 362 7.79 37.54 -2.11
C PRO A 362 7.45 36.85 -0.78
N GLU A 363 6.65 35.79 -0.80
CA GLU A 363 6.22 35.10 0.42
C GLU A 363 7.21 34.00 0.80
N GLN A 364 7.55 33.93 2.10
CA GLN A 364 8.36 32.85 2.71
C GLN A 364 7.57 32.22 3.84
N LYS A 365 7.63 30.88 3.94
CA LYS A 365 7.03 30.10 5.04
C LYS A 365 8.04 29.11 5.59
N THR A 366 8.03 28.98 6.92
CA THR A 366 8.86 28.02 7.63
C THR A 366 7.95 26.89 8.12
N LEU A 367 8.16 25.67 7.61
CA LEU A 367 7.30 24.52 7.85
C LEU A 367 8.16 23.24 7.99
N LYS A 368 7.61 22.19 8.60
CA LYS A 368 8.21 20.84 8.53
C LYS A 368 8.22 20.36 7.07
N PHE A 369 9.30 19.70 6.64
CA PHE A 369 9.50 19.29 5.25
C PHE A 369 8.33 18.47 4.69
N LYS A 370 7.69 17.62 5.51
CA LYS A 370 6.47 16.88 5.15
C LYS A 370 5.32 17.79 4.63
N LYS A 371 5.09 18.94 5.28
CA LYS A 371 4.06 19.90 4.83
C LYS A 371 4.55 20.75 3.64
N ALA A 372 5.85 21.03 3.61
CA ALA A 372 6.48 21.77 2.51
C ALA A 372 6.54 20.96 1.20
N GLU A 373 6.73 19.64 1.26
CA GLU A 373 6.81 18.75 0.11
C GLU A 373 5.54 18.80 -0.75
N ALA A 374 4.36 18.77 -0.14
CA ALA A 374 3.09 18.89 -0.85
C ALA A 374 2.93 20.26 -1.54
N MET A 375 3.39 21.33 -0.90
CA MET A 375 3.35 22.68 -1.45
C MET A 375 4.38 22.89 -2.57
N ILE A 376 5.57 22.25 -2.46
CA ILE A 376 6.59 22.27 -3.51
C ILE A 376 6.10 21.53 -4.75
N GLN A 377 5.48 20.35 -4.57
CA GLN A 377 5.03 19.52 -5.70
C GLN A 377 3.78 20.07 -6.40
N ASN A 378 2.81 20.61 -5.66
CA ASN A 378 1.49 20.94 -6.20
C ASN A 378 1.27 22.44 -6.41
N GLU A 379 1.98 23.32 -5.68
CA GLU A 379 1.71 24.75 -5.65
C GLU A 379 2.87 25.61 -6.18
N GLY A 380 3.98 25.01 -6.60
CA GLY A 380 5.12 25.72 -7.19
C GLY A 380 5.93 26.54 -6.18
N TRP A 381 6.03 26.06 -4.93
CA TRP A 381 6.95 26.61 -3.94
C TRP A 381 8.37 26.06 -4.13
N GLU A 382 9.37 26.84 -3.85
CA GLU A 382 10.78 26.47 -3.94
C GLU A 382 11.42 26.39 -2.57
N LEU A 383 12.24 25.34 -2.36
CA LEU A 383 13.01 25.17 -1.13
C LEU A 383 14.15 26.20 -1.09
N VAL A 384 14.22 27.01 -0.05
CA VAL A 384 15.25 28.06 0.09
C VAL A 384 16.35 27.64 1.04
N GLN A 385 16.01 26.97 2.15
CA GLN A 385 16.97 26.59 3.18
C GLN A 385 16.48 25.39 4.00
N LYS A 386 17.45 24.58 4.47
CA LYS A 386 17.23 23.46 5.38
C LYS A 386 17.11 23.96 6.81
#